data_56e3a6e8ff3e0a47785bc9ae6a6486b0
#
_entry.id   56e3a6e8ff3e0a47785bc9ae6a6486b0
#
_cell.length_a   1.000
_cell.length_b   1.000
_cell.length_c   1.000
_cell.angle_alpha   90.00
_cell.angle_beta   90.00
_cell.angle_gamma   90.00
#
_symmetry.space_group_name_H-M   'P 1'
#
loop_
_entity.id
_entity.type
_entity.pdbx_description
1 polymer ?
#
loop_
_entity_poly.entity_id
_entity_poly.type
_entity_poly.pdbx_seq_one_letter_code
_entity_poly.pdbx_strand_id
1 'polypeptide(L)'
;MWLLPSFGIVMAVTSKPVWLEWTVVSLVKVLMTVTRLIPIRWSRALGKGVGRVLYRFNARMRRVAIRNLELAYPDWAPDKRRAVARQSVQSTAELLTEIGPLWSGSWSKTSAMLTVEGIEAVTEPLASGRGVIVLGPHLGNWELLGMHLATLGDLVALYEPLALKRVDRLVHRGRQRTGGRLVPTTPRGIAELVRSVRRGGITGILPDQVPKDDKAGLNAPFFGVECFTATLAYNLIKRSGAAAVMGTVLRTPTGFHAIYRATEEGVYSDDSLEALTAINRGVENLIVGNEAQYQWQYKRFRCRPQGPVDHYDWLNSPLIDEGRVSS
;
A
#
# COMPACT_ATOMS: atom_id res chain seq x y z
N MET A 1 3.03 1.59 9.39
CA MET A 1 2.13 2.79 9.49
C MET A 1 1.33 2.97 8.20
N TRP A 2 0.70 1.89 7.70
CA TRP A 2 0.22 1.83 6.31
C TRP A 2 -1.27 2.18 6.14
N LEU A 3 -2.11 2.05 7.17
CA LEU A 3 -3.55 2.34 7.08
C LEU A 3 -3.95 3.68 7.71
N LEU A 4 -3.31 4.10 8.80
CA LEU A 4 -3.75 5.25 9.59
C LEU A 4 -3.36 6.65 9.06
N PRO A 5 -2.22 6.87 8.38
CA PRO A 5 -1.91 8.17 7.79
C PRO A 5 -2.83 8.58 6.66
N SER A 6 -3.33 7.59 5.90
CA SER A 6 -4.23 7.83 4.76
C SER A 6 -5.57 8.40 5.18
N PHE A 7 -5.98 8.20 6.43
CA PHE A 7 -7.22 8.73 7.00
C PHE A 7 -7.03 10.02 7.81
N GLY A 8 -5.82 10.62 7.82
CA GLY A 8 -5.55 11.82 8.60
C GLY A 8 -5.50 11.59 10.12
N ILE A 9 -5.49 10.33 10.57
CA ILE A 9 -5.36 9.94 11.99
C ILE A 9 -3.86 9.82 12.35
N VAL A 10 -3.06 10.81 11.95
CA VAL A 10 -1.74 11.03 12.56
C VAL A 10 -1.97 11.77 13.86
N MET A 11 -2.22 11.00 14.89
CA MET A 11 -2.21 11.58 16.24
C MET A 11 -0.75 11.69 16.69
N ALA A 12 -0.29 12.91 16.89
CA ALA A 12 1.03 13.22 17.45
C ALA A 12 1.33 12.39 18.69
N VAL A 13 2.61 12.02 18.85
CA VAL A 13 3.13 11.25 19.99
C VAL A 13 3.17 12.19 21.22
N THR A 14 2.02 12.36 21.84
CA THR A 14 1.90 12.75 23.25
C THR A 14 1.27 11.55 23.95
N SER A 15 1.65 11.26 25.18
CA SER A 15 1.13 10.14 25.97
C SER A 15 -0.39 10.16 25.99
N LYS A 16 -1.00 9.31 25.15
CA LYS A 16 -2.46 9.27 25.01
C LYS A 16 -3.05 8.57 26.22
N PRO A 17 -4.19 9.04 26.72
CA PRO A 17 -4.82 8.43 27.88
C PRO A 17 -5.18 6.97 27.56
N VAL A 18 -4.93 6.10 28.52
CA VAL A 18 -5.13 4.64 28.40
C VAL A 18 -6.55 4.29 27.94
N TRP A 19 -7.55 5.05 28.40
CA TRP A 19 -8.95 4.83 27.98
C TRP A 19 -9.16 5.00 26.48
N LEU A 20 -8.45 5.94 25.83
CA LEU A 20 -8.54 6.15 24.37
C LEU A 20 -8.02 4.93 23.61
N GLU A 21 -6.90 4.34 24.05
CA GLU A 21 -6.41 3.09 23.46
C GLU A 21 -7.43 1.95 23.57
N TRP A 22 -8.06 1.81 24.75
CA TRP A 22 -9.08 0.78 24.95
C TRP A 22 -10.30 1.00 24.06
N THR A 23 -10.76 2.24 23.94
CA THR A 23 -11.89 2.60 23.07
C THR A 23 -11.60 2.27 21.62
N VAL A 24 -10.44 2.71 21.10
CA VAL A 24 -10.04 2.45 19.72
C VAL A 24 -9.90 0.95 19.45
N VAL A 25 -9.22 0.22 20.33
CA VAL A 25 -9.06 -1.25 20.18
C VAL A 25 -10.41 -1.96 20.22
N SER A 26 -11.31 -1.53 21.11
CA SER A 26 -12.64 -2.14 21.21
C SER A 26 -13.45 -1.90 19.94
N LEU A 27 -13.44 -0.67 19.41
CA LEU A 27 -14.09 -0.35 18.15
C LEU A 27 -13.53 -1.17 16.98
N VAL A 28 -12.20 -1.28 16.89
CA VAL A 28 -11.54 -2.11 15.86
C VAL A 28 -11.92 -3.57 16.00
N LYS A 29 -11.94 -4.12 17.22
CA LYS A 29 -12.34 -5.51 17.46
C LYS A 29 -13.82 -5.74 17.12
N VAL A 30 -14.71 -4.83 17.48
CA VAL A 30 -16.13 -4.90 17.09
C VAL A 30 -16.28 -4.90 15.59
N LEU A 31 -15.62 -3.96 14.90
CA LEU A 31 -15.61 -3.91 13.43
C LEU A 31 -15.11 -5.23 12.83
N MET A 32 -13.97 -5.74 13.32
CA MET A 32 -13.41 -7.01 12.86
C MET A 32 -14.37 -8.18 13.08
N THR A 33 -15.02 -8.24 14.24
CA THR A 33 -15.98 -9.30 14.56
C THR A 33 -17.20 -9.24 13.65
N VAL A 34 -17.80 -8.06 13.48
CA VAL A 34 -18.96 -7.87 12.61
C VAL A 34 -18.62 -8.23 11.17
N THR A 35 -17.51 -7.68 10.64
CA THR A 35 -17.13 -7.88 9.23
C THR A 35 -16.67 -9.32 8.95
N ARG A 36 -16.18 -10.07 9.96
CA ARG A 36 -15.88 -11.49 9.85
C ARG A 36 -17.13 -12.37 9.73
N LEU A 37 -18.23 -11.97 10.39
CA LEU A 37 -19.47 -12.76 10.47
C LEU A 37 -20.38 -12.58 9.26
N ILE A 38 -20.23 -11.49 8.50
CA ILE A 38 -21.03 -11.21 7.32
C ILE A 38 -20.29 -11.64 6.04
N PRO A 39 -21.00 -11.95 4.94
CA PRO A 39 -20.40 -12.20 3.64
C PRO A 39 -19.53 -11.03 3.19
N ILE A 40 -18.41 -11.33 2.51
CA ILE A 40 -17.44 -10.32 2.06
C ILE A 40 -18.06 -9.15 1.27
N ARG A 41 -19.11 -9.43 0.49
CA ARG A 41 -19.85 -8.43 -0.27
C ARG A 41 -20.49 -7.35 0.60
N TRP A 42 -21.03 -7.74 1.77
CA TRP A 42 -21.66 -6.81 2.72
C TRP A 42 -20.61 -6.04 3.50
N SER A 43 -19.51 -6.71 3.89
CA SER A 43 -18.36 -6.06 4.49
C SER A 43 -17.80 -4.96 3.58
N ARG A 44 -17.65 -5.23 2.29
CA ARG A 44 -17.21 -4.26 1.28
C ARG A 44 -18.24 -3.14 1.06
N ALA A 45 -19.53 -3.46 1.05
CA ALA A 45 -20.59 -2.44 0.95
C ALA A 45 -20.51 -1.44 2.10
N LEU A 46 -20.28 -1.91 3.33
CA LEU A 46 -20.02 -1.06 4.50
C LEU A 46 -18.78 -0.19 4.27
N GLY A 47 -17.66 -0.77 3.82
CA GLY A 47 -16.44 -0.04 3.48
C GLY A 47 -16.65 1.03 2.43
N LYS A 48 -17.38 0.72 1.35
CA LYS A 48 -17.77 1.69 0.32
C LYS A 48 -18.62 2.81 0.89
N GLY A 49 -19.56 2.50 1.82
CA GLY A 49 -20.35 3.50 2.53
C GLY A 49 -19.47 4.48 3.31
N VAL A 50 -18.56 3.95 4.12
CA VAL A 50 -17.56 4.77 4.85
C VAL A 50 -16.72 5.60 3.88
N GLY A 51 -16.25 5.02 2.79
CA GLY A 51 -15.47 5.71 1.76
C GLY A 51 -16.22 6.86 1.10
N ARG A 52 -17.55 6.72 0.85
CA ARG A 52 -18.39 7.81 0.33
C ARG A 52 -18.48 8.98 1.31
N VAL A 53 -18.67 8.68 2.60
CA VAL A 53 -18.70 9.70 3.66
C VAL A 53 -17.36 10.42 3.74
N LEU A 54 -16.25 9.67 3.77
CA LEU A 54 -14.88 10.24 3.78
C LEU A 54 -14.63 11.12 2.56
N TYR A 55 -14.98 10.67 1.36
CA TYR A 55 -14.82 11.45 0.14
C TYR A 55 -15.65 12.75 0.17
N ARG A 56 -16.85 12.70 0.74
CA ARG A 56 -17.77 13.87 0.83
C ARG A 56 -17.29 14.91 1.84
N PHE A 57 -16.81 14.46 3.01
CA PHE A 57 -16.52 15.34 4.14
C PHE A 57 -15.01 15.61 4.36
N ASN A 58 -14.11 14.75 3.87
CA ASN A 58 -12.68 15.00 3.95
C ASN A 58 -12.19 15.67 2.66
N ALA A 59 -12.34 17.00 2.59
CA ALA A 59 -11.96 17.81 1.43
C ALA A 59 -10.46 17.63 1.08
N ARG A 60 -9.56 17.54 2.08
CA ARG A 60 -8.13 17.35 1.85
C ARG A 60 -7.83 16.03 1.14
N MET A 61 -8.42 14.91 1.60
CA MET A 61 -8.25 13.60 0.98
C MET A 61 -8.75 13.59 -0.47
N ARG A 62 -9.93 14.14 -0.71
CA ARG A 62 -10.52 14.28 -2.05
C ARG A 62 -9.63 15.10 -2.99
N ARG A 63 -9.17 16.27 -2.54
CA ARG A 63 -8.32 17.19 -3.33
C ARG A 63 -6.98 16.52 -3.69
N VAL A 64 -6.33 15.82 -2.75
CA VAL A 64 -5.09 15.07 -3.04
C VAL A 64 -5.32 14.00 -4.09
N ALA A 65 -6.41 13.22 -3.96
CA ALA A 65 -6.70 12.16 -4.92
C ALA A 65 -6.96 12.71 -6.34
N ILE A 66 -7.72 13.81 -6.46
CA ILE A 66 -7.97 14.47 -7.75
C ILE A 66 -6.66 15.00 -8.32
N ARG A 67 -5.83 15.69 -7.51
CA ARG A 67 -4.57 16.26 -7.96
C ARG A 67 -3.61 15.19 -8.47
N ASN A 68 -3.50 14.07 -7.79
CA ASN A 68 -2.65 12.97 -8.25
C ASN A 68 -3.12 12.39 -9.58
N LEU A 69 -4.43 12.31 -9.79
CA LEU A 69 -5.01 11.88 -11.07
C LEU A 69 -4.84 12.93 -12.18
N GLU A 70 -4.81 14.23 -11.86
CA GLU A 70 -4.46 15.27 -12.82
C GLU A 70 -3.02 15.15 -13.30
N LEU A 71 -2.11 14.83 -12.39
CA LEU A 71 -0.69 14.65 -12.70
C LEU A 71 -0.45 13.36 -13.50
N ALA A 72 -1.08 12.24 -13.09
CA ALA A 72 -0.88 10.95 -13.72
C ALA A 72 -1.62 10.80 -15.06
N TYR A 73 -2.78 11.43 -15.19
CA TYR A 73 -3.67 11.32 -16.36
C TYR A 73 -4.17 12.69 -16.80
N PRO A 74 -3.30 13.57 -17.34
CA PRO A 74 -3.65 14.95 -17.71
C PRO A 74 -4.77 15.00 -18.77
N ASP A 75 -4.82 14.01 -19.66
CA ASP A 75 -5.79 13.94 -20.76
C ASP A 75 -7.17 13.42 -20.35
N TRP A 76 -7.34 12.95 -19.09
CA TRP A 76 -8.66 12.50 -18.66
C TRP A 76 -9.60 13.67 -18.40
N ALA A 77 -10.86 13.50 -18.78
CA ALA A 77 -11.91 14.48 -18.44
C ALA A 77 -12.02 14.65 -16.92
N PRO A 78 -12.30 15.87 -16.42
CA PRO A 78 -12.43 16.14 -14.97
C PRO A 78 -13.41 15.23 -14.25
N ASP A 79 -14.52 14.87 -14.91
CA ASP A 79 -15.52 13.96 -14.32
C ASP A 79 -14.98 12.54 -14.13
N LYS A 80 -14.19 12.03 -15.09
CA LYS A 80 -13.54 10.73 -14.96
C LYS A 80 -12.56 10.75 -13.78
N ARG A 81 -11.71 11.79 -13.65
CA ARG A 81 -10.79 11.94 -12.51
C ARG A 81 -11.55 12.00 -11.18
N ARG A 82 -12.64 12.73 -11.08
CA ARG A 82 -13.50 12.79 -9.88
C ARG A 82 -14.12 11.43 -9.54
N ALA A 83 -14.59 10.71 -10.56
CA ALA A 83 -15.18 9.38 -10.37
C ALA A 83 -14.14 8.37 -9.85
N VAL A 84 -12.95 8.33 -10.45
CA VAL A 84 -11.85 7.43 -10.02
C VAL A 84 -11.32 7.84 -8.64
N ALA A 85 -11.16 9.13 -8.34
CA ALA A 85 -10.77 9.59 -7.01
C ALA A 85 -11.76 9.11 -5.92
N ARG A 86 -13.06 9.18 -6.18
CA ARG A 86 -14.10 8.67 -5.28
C ARG A 86 -13.99 7.16 -5.09
N GLN A 87 -13.82 6.41 -6.17
CA GLN A 87 -13.67 4.96 -6.12
C GLN A 87 -12.41 4.54 -5.36
N SER A 88 -11.31 5.24 -5.55
CA SER A 88 -10.05 5.02 -4.82
C SER A 88 -10.21 5.18 -3.30
N VAL A 89 -10.88 6.24 -2.84
CA VAL A 89 -11.18 6.42 -1.41
C VAL A 89 -12.07 5.31 -0.88
N GLN A 90 -13.07 4.88 -1.67
CA GLN A 90 -13.94 3.75 -1.31
C GLN A 90 -13.14 2.45 -1.21
N SER A 91 -12.28 2.16 -2.20
CA SER A 91 -11.42 0.97 -2.20
C SER A 91 -10.49 0.93 -0.98
N THR A 92 -9.92 2.06 -0.58
CA THR A 92 -9.10 2.14 0.63
C THR A 92 -9.93 1.91 1.90
N ALA A 93 -11.17 2.38 1.94
CA ALA A 93 -12.07 2.13 3.06
C ALA A 93 -12.56 0.67 3.13
N GLU A 94 -12.70 -0.01 1.97
CA GLU A 94 -12.98 -1.45 1.92
C GLU A 94 -11.90 -2.27 2.62
N LEU A 95 -10.61 -1.87 2.52
CA LEU A 95 -9.53 -2.55 3.20
C LEU A 95 -9.74 -2.63 4.71
N LEU A 96 -10.28 -1.56 5.34
CA LEU A 96 -10.57 -1.54 6.78
C LEU A 96 -11.62 -2.58 7.18
N THR A 97 -12.63 -2.79 6.33
CA THR A 97 -13.70 -3.76 6.60
C THR A 97 -13.28 -5.19 6.23
N GLU A 98 -12.33 -5.36 5.32
CA GLU A 98 -11.74 -6.65 4.96
C GLU A 98 -10.76 -7.19 6.04
N ILE A 99 -10.24 -6.34 6.94
CA ILE A 99 -9.37 -6.76 8.04
C ILE A 99 -10.01 -7.85 8.92
N GLY A 100 -11.31 -7.76 9.18
CA GLY A 100 -12.02 -8.73 10.01
C GLY A 100 -11.90 -10.16 9.48
N PRO A 101 -12.41 -10.47 8.29
CA PRO A 101 -12.26 -11.79 7.69
C PRO A 101 -10.80 -12.18 7.45
N LEU A 102 -9.92 -11.25 7.05
CA LEU A 102 -8.52 -11.54 6.77
C LEU A 102 -7.72 -11.89 8.03
N TRP A 103 -7.75 -11.05 9.05
CA TRP A 103 -6.90 -11.23 10.24
C TRP A 103 -7.49 -12.13 11.32
N SER A 104 -8.80 -12.41 11.30
CA SER A 104 -9.46 -13.25 12.30
C SER A 104 -10.33 -14.36 11.72
N GLY A 105 -10.58 -14.38 10.42
CA GLY A 105 -11.34 -15.40 9.69
C GLY A 105 -10.54 -16.69 9.42
N SER A 106 -11.05 -17.67 8.72
CA SER A 106 -10.33 -18.86 8.26
C SER A 106 -9.50 -18.57 7.01
N TRP A 107 -8.21 -18.94 7.01
CA TRP A 107 -7.37 -18.83 5.81
C TRP A 107 -7.94 -19.66 4.65
N SER A 108 -8.41 -20.87 4.94
CA SER A 108 -9.05 -21.74 3.92
C SER A 108 -10.24 -21.05 3.24
N LYS A 109 -11.08 -20.30 3.97
CA LYS A 109 -12.18 -19.53 3.36
C LYS A 109 -11.66 -18.36 2.51
N THR A 110 -10.60 -17.70 2.97
CA THR A 110 -10.00 -16.58 2.24
C THR A 110 -9.31 -17.07 0.97
N SER A 111 -8.50 -18.11 1.06
CA SER A 111 -7.80 -18.71 -0.09
C SER A 111 -8.74 -19.27 -1.15
N ALA A 112 -9.90 -19.82 -0.74
CA ALA A 112 -10.94 -20.27 -1.67
C ALA A 112 -11.58 -19.15 -2.51
N MET A 113 -11.44 -17.88 -2.08
CA MET A 113 -11.89 -16.69 -2.82
C MET A 113 -10.75 -16.02 -3.61
N LEU A 114 -9.54 -16.58 -3.60
CA LEU A 114 -8.37 -16.02 -4.23
C LEU A 114 -8.05 -16.80 -5.51
N THR A 115 -8.11 -16.12 -6.66
CA THR A 115 -7.51 -16.61 -7.90
C THR A 115 -6.10 -16.05 -8.02
N VAL A 116 -5.19 -16.78 -8.64
CA VAL A 116 -3.77 -16.41 -8.75
C VAL A 116 -3.32 -16.52 -10.20
N GLU A 117 -2.62 -15.49 -10.67
CA GLU A 117 -2.02 -15.39 -12.00
C GLU A 117 -0.52 -15.13 -11.86
N GLY A 118 0.32 -15.82 -12.64
CA GLY A 118 1.76 -15.58 -12.73
C GLY A 118 2.53 -16.00 -11.48
N ILE A 119 2.03 -16.98 -10.71
CA ILE A 119 2.65 -17.45 -9.46
C ILE A 119 4.08 -17.97 -9.67
N GLU A 120 4.35 -18.50 -10.87
CA GLU A 120 5.66 -19.02 -11.30
C GLU A 120 6.76 -17.96 -11.17
N ALA A 121 6.45 -16.69 -11.39
CA ALA A 121 7.41 -15.60 -11.18
C ALA A 121 7.97 -15.54 -9.74
N VAL A 122 7.21 -16.06 -8.78
CA VAL A 122 7.62 -16.17 -7.35
C VAL A 122 8.18 -17.56 -7.06
N THR A 123 7.52 -18.62 -7.52
CA THR A 123 7.84 -20.00 -7.11
C THR A 123 9.06 -20.58 -7.79
N GLU A 124 9.35 -20.22 -9.04
CA GLU A 124 10.54 -20.70 -9.74
C GLU A 124 11.86 -20.20 -9.12
N PRO A 125 12.02 -18.89 -8.84
CA PRO A 125 13.22 -18.43 -8.12
C PRO A 125 13.37 -19.08 -6.74
N LEU A 126 12.28 -19.25 -5.99
CA LEU A 126 12.33 -19.91 -4.68
C LEU A 126 12.76 -21.38 -4.80
N ALA A 127 12.23 -22.11 -5.78
CA ALA A 127 12.59 -23.50 -6.04
C ALA A 127 14.07 -23.67 -6.40
N SER A 128 14.68 -22.65 -7.03
CA SER A 128 16.12 -22.60 -7.33
C SER A 128 16.96 -22.13 -6.13
N GLY A 129 16.37 -21.86 -4.98
CA GLY A 129 17.05 -21.35 -3.79
C GLY A 129 17.35 -19.84 -3.83
N ARG A 130 16.87 -19.14 -4.86
CA ARG A 130 16.99 -17.68 -4.98
C ARG A 130 15.86 -17.00 -4.21
N GLY A 131 16.20 -16.06 -3.30
CA GLY A 131 15.19 -15.28 -2.58
C GLY A 131 14.39 -14.37 -3.51
N VAL A 132 13.20 -13.96 -3.04
CA VAL A 132 12.28 -13.14 -3.82
C VAL A 132 11.89 -11.86 -3.06
N ILE A 133 11.93 -10.73 -3.78
CA ILE A 133 11.41 -9.44 -3.33
C ILE A 133 10.20 -9.10 -4.17
N VAL A 134 9.00 -9.15 -3.56
CA VAL A 134 7.76 -8.73 -4.22
C VAL A 134 7.54 -7.24 -4.02
N LEU A 135 7.51 -6.50 -5.12
CA LEU A 135 7.24 -5.06 -5.19
C LEU A 135 5.73 -4.87 -5.38
N GLY A 136 5.03 -4.62 -4.29
CA GLY A 136 3.57 -4.48 -4.28
C GLY A 136 3.16 -3.04 -3.94
N PRO A 137 2.52 -2.28 -4.87
CA PRO A 137 2.04 -0.95 -4.56
C PRO A 137 0.83 -0.97 -3.60
N HIS A 138 0.44 0.22 -3.09
CA HIS A 138 -0.81 0.40 -2.34
C HIS A 138 -2.03 0.32 -3.29
N LEU A 139 -2.15 -0.83 -3.96
CA LEU A 139 -3.17 -1.17 -4.94
C LEU A 139 -3.96 -2.38 -4.46
N GLY A 140 -5.28 -2.33 -4.56
CA GLY A 140 -6.14 -3.44 -4.14
C GLY A 140 -6.02 -3.77 -2.66
N ASN A 141 -5.81 -5.04 -2.31
CA ASN A 141 -5.63 -5.51 -0.94
C ASN A 141 -4.20 -5.98 -0.67
N TRP A 142 -3.31 -5.04 -0.36
CA TRP A 142 -1.90 -5.35 -0.04
C TRP A 142 -1.72 -6.11 1.29
N GLU A 143 -2.70 -6.10 2.21
CA GLU A 143 -2.65 -6.95 3.40
C GLU A 143 -2.79 -8.43 3.02
N LEU A 144 -3.70 -8.73 2.08
CA LEU A 144 -3.87 -10.09 1.57
C LEU A 144 -2.65 -10.53 0.73
N LEU A 145 -2.00 -9.59 0.02
CA LEU A 145 -0.74 -9.89 -0.67
C LEU A 145 0.30 -10.42 0.33
N GLY A 146 0.55 -9.69 1.43
CA GLY A 146 1.48 -10.14 2.46
C GLY A 146 1.10 -11.48 3.08
N MET A 147 -0.18 -11.72 3.33
CA MET A 147 -0.68 -12.99 3.85
C MET A 147 -0.48 -14.15 2.86
N HIS A 148 -0.70 -13.91 1.57
CA HIS A 148 -0.50 -14.92 0.53
C HIS A 148 1.00 -15.24 0.37
N LEU A 149 1.87 -14.23 0.33
CA LEU A 149 3.32 -14.44 0.26
C LEU A 149 3.85 -15.31 1.41
N ALA A 150 3.31 -15.14 2.62
CA ALA A 150 3.67 -15.97 3.76
C ALA A 150 3.28 -17.45 3.64
N THR A 151 2.40 -17.79 2.68
CA THR A 151 2.06 -19.19 2.39
C THR A 151 2.97 -19.82 1.33
N LEU A 152 3.78 -19.01 0.65
CA LEU A 152 4.67 -19.46 -0.43
C LEU A 152 6.09 -19.76 0.07
N GLY A 153 6.48 -19.25 1.24
CA GLY A 153 7.82 -19.49 1.82
C GLY A 153 8.08 -18.68 3.09
N ASP A 154 9.35 -18.63 3.53
CA ASP A 154 9.77 -17.88 4.73
C ASP A 154 9.67 -16.37 4.47
N LEU A 155 8.50 -15.78 4.76
CA LEU A 155 8.27 -14.34 4.64
C LEU A 155 8.85 -13.59 5.84
N VAL A 156 9.73 -12.63 5.56
CA VAL A 156 10.15 -11.58 6.51
C VAL A 156 9.77 -10.23 5.94
N ALA A 157 8.98 -9.45 6.66
CA ALA A 157 8.54 -8.13 6.22
C ALA A 157 8.92 -7.04 7.23
N LEU A 158 9.27 -5.85 6.71
CA LEU A 158 9.51 -4.68 7.54
C LEU A 158 8.22 -4.16 8.15
N TYR A 159 8.30 -3.77 9.41
CA TYR A 159 7.18 -3.26 10.16
C TYR A 159 7.58 -2.02 10.98
N GLU A 160 6.82 -0.95 10.84
CA GLU A 160 6.95 0.23 11.70
C GLU A 160 5.89 0.18 12.80
N PRO A 161 6.29 0.07 14.08
CA PRO A 161 5.34 -0.01 15.20
C PRO A 161 4.38 1.18 15.26
N LEU A 162 3.14 0.90 15.61
CA LEU A 162 2.12 1.93 15.77
C LEU A 162 2.23 2.62 17.13
N ALA A 163 1.87 3.90 17.18
CA ALA A 163 1.87 4.69 18.44
C ALA A 163 0.94 4.10 19.51
N LEU A 164 -0.18 3.49 19.11
CA LEU A 164 -1.13 2.85 20.00
C LEU A 164 -0.75 1.37 20.19
N LYS A 165 -0.03 1.05 21.27
CA LYS A 165 0.54 -0.29 21.53
C LYS A 165 -0.46 -1.45 21.47
N ARG A 166 -1.71 -1.22 21.83
CA ARG A 166 -2.76 -2.25 21.80
C ARG A 166 -3.25 -2.52 20.37
N VAL A 167 -3.40 -1.48 19.56
CA VAL A 167 -3.70 -1.59 18.13
C VAL A 167 -2.52 -2.25 17.43
N ASP A 168 -1.30 -1.85 17.77
CA ASP A 168 -0.06 -2.42 17.25
C ASP A 168 -0.01 -3.94 17.41
N ARG A 169 -0.29 -4.45 18.62
CA ARG A 169 -0.35 -5.90 18.88
C ARG A 169 -1.43 -6.61 18.04
N LEU A 170 -2.55 -5.96 17.78
CA LEU A 170 -3.62 -6.52 16.96
C LEU A 170 -3.18 -6.65 15.50
N VAL A 171 -2.58 -5.60 14.94
CA VAL A 171 -2.01 -5.57 13.57
C VAL A 171 -0.92 -6.62 13.43
N HIS A 172 0.00 -6.67 14.39
CA HIS A 172 1.12 -7.60 14.39
C HIS A 172 0.62 -9.07 14.35
N ARG A 173 -0.35 -9.43 15.21
CA ARG A 173 -0.97 -10.76 15.22
C ARG A 173 -1.69 -11.08 13.91
N GLY A 174 -2.42 -10.11 13.35
CA GLY A 174 -3.14 -10.27 12.09
C GLY A 174 -2.22 -10.58 10.92
N ARG A 175 -1.14 -9.81 10.77
CA ARG A 175 -0.17 -9.98 9.67
C ARG A 175 0.69 -11.24 9.79
N GLN A 176 0.96 -11.72 11.01
CA GLN A 176 1.73 -12.94 11.23
C GLN A 176 0.88 -14.22 11.14
N ARG A 177 -0.41 -14.10 10.94
CA ARG A 177 -1.34 -15.22 11.03
C ARG A 177 -1.08 -16.35 10.03
N THR A 178 -0.54 -16.05 8.86
CA THR A 178 -0.21 -17.02 7.80
C THR A 178 1.25 -17.49 7.86
N GLY A 179 1.99 -17.17 8.94
CA GLY A 179 3.36 -17.63 9.16
C GLY A 179 4.45 -16.61 8.90
N GLY A 180 4.11 -15.42 8.36
CA GLY A 180 5.10 -14.35 8.12
C GLY A 180 5.69 -13.79 9.41
N ARG A 181 6.95 -13.36 9.37
CA ARG A 181 7.65 -12.69 10.47
C ARG A 181 7.77 -11.19 10.19
N LEU A 182 7.54 -10.37 11.22
CA LEU A 182 7.68 -8.92 11.13
C LEU A 182 8.96 -8.50 11.87
N VAL A 183 9.76 -7.68 11.20
CA VAL A 183 10.98 -7.09 11.78
C VAL A 183 10.88 -5.57 11.73
N PRO A 184 11.44 -4.84 12.72
CA PRO A 184 11.33 -3.39 12.77
C PRO A 184 12.11 -2.73 11.62
N THR A 185 11.66 -1.55 11.18
CA THR A 185 12.33 -0.73 10.16
C THR A 185 13.55 -0.02 10.78
N THR A 186 14.51 -0.82 11.23
CA THR A 186 15.80 -0.38 11.81
C THR A 186 16.94 -1.00 11.02
N PRO A 187 18.18 -0.51 11.12
CA PRO A 187 19.34 -1.12 10.47
C PRO A 187 19.49 -2.62 10.76
N ARG A 188 19.19 -3.04 12.01
CA ARG A 188 19.22 -4.46 12.40
C ARG A 188 18.10 -5.27 11.71
N GLY A 189 16.88 -4.74 11.65
CA GLY A 189 15.76 -5.41 10.98
C GLY A 189 15.97 -5.51 9.47
N ILE A 190 16.51 -4.45 8.84
CA ILE A 190 16.89 -4.48 7.41
C ILE A 190 17.98 -5.53 7.17
N ALA A 191 19.01 -5.63 8.03
CA ALA A 191 20.04 -6.65 7.91
C ALA A 191 19.48 -8.07 8.09
N GLU A 192 18.51 -8.28 8.97
CA GLU A 192 17.80 -9.56 9.14
C GLU A 192 17.01 -9.93 7.88
N LEU A 193 16.27 -8.96 7.31
CA LEU A 193 15.52 -9.15 6.07
C LEU A 193 16.46 -9.53 4.91
N VAL A 194 17.58 -8.81 4.71
CA VAL A 194 18.58 -9.15 3.68
C VAL A 194 19.11 -10.55 3.87
N ARG A 195 19.41 -10.96 5.12
CA ARG A 195 19.90 -12.33 5.41
C ARG A 195 18.84 -13.39 5.11
N SER A 196 17.58 -13.14 5.43
CA SER A 196 16.48 -14.08 5.10
C SER A 196 16.36 -14.26 3.59
N VAL A 197 16.28 -13.14 2.85
CA VAL A 197 16.16 -13.17 1.39
C VAL A 197 17.36 -13.85 0.73
N ARG A 198 18.59 -13.59 1.19
CA ARG A 198 19.79 -14.29 0.69
C ARG A 198 19.78 -15.81 0.90
N ARG A 199 19.02 -16.29 1.87
CA ARG A 199 18.83 -17.73 2.14
C ARG A 199 17.63 -18.35 1.42
N GLY A 200 17.07 -17.66 0.41
CA GLY A 200 15.91 -18.14 -0.33
C GLY A 200 14.57 -17.73 0.28
N GLY A 201 14.55 -16.77 1.23
CA GLY A 201 13.31 -16.25 1.81
C GLY A 201 12.59 -15.26 0.89
N ILE A 202 11.39 -14.86 1.31
CA ILE A 202 10.54 -13.90 0.62
C ILE A 202 10.44 -12.61 1.43
N THR A 203 10.34 -11.47 0.76
CA THR A 203 9.86 -10.21 1.34
C THR A 203 8.90 -9.49 0.42
N GLY A 204 7.98 -8.70 1.01
CA GLY A 204 7.15 -7.74 0.30
C GLY A 204 7.57 -6.31 0.64
N ILE A 205 7.73 -5.47 -0.37
CA ILE A 205 8.03 -4.04 -0.24
C ILE A 205 6.96 -3.24 -1.00
N LEU A 206 6.47 -2.19 -0.37
CA LEU A 206 5.56 -1.24 -1.01
C LEU A 206 6.39 -0.01 -1.44
N PRO A 207 6.76 0.11 -2.74
CA PRO A 207 7.76 1.07 -3.19
C PRO A 207 7.20 2.48 -3.45
N ASP A 208 5.88 2.64 -3.41
CA ASP A 208 5.13 3.79 -3.93
C ASP A 208 4.83 4.87 -2.90
N GLN A 209 5.45 4.85 -1.72
CA GLN A 209 5.35 5.94 -0.75
C GLN A 209 6.69 6.67 -0.58
N VAL A 210 6.58 7.98 -0.37
CA VAL A 210 7.71 8.90 -0.18
C VAL A 210 8.38 8.62 1.17
N PRO A 211 9.70 8.38 1.22
CA PRO A 211 10.41 8.15 2.48
C PRO A 211 10.41 9.43 3.32
N LYS A 212 10.55 9.27 4.64
CA LYS A 212 10.59 10.40 5.60
C LYS A 212 11.94 11.12 5.58
N ASP A 213 13.02 10.35 5.37
CA ASP A 213 14.39 10.84 5.34
C ASP A 213 14.76 11.24 3.91
N ASP A 214 15.26 12.46 3.74
CA ASP A 214 15.67 13.00 2.44
C ASP A 214 16.88 12.26 1.84
N LYS A 215 17.61 11.49 2.63
CA LYS A 215 18.71 10.62 2.18
C LYS A 215 18.24 9.23 1.74
N ALA A 216 16.97 8.90 1.96
CA ALA A 216 16.44 7.57 1.70
C ALA A 216 15.71 7.45 0.36
N GLY A 217 15.88 8.41 -0.54
CA GLY A 217 15.23 8.42 -1.85
C GLY A 217 15.98 9.27 -2.87
N LEU A 218 15.53 9.14 -4.12
CA LEU A 218 15.93 9.99 -5.26
C LEU A 218 14.66 10.42 -6.02
N ASN A 219 14.75 11.53 -6.74
CA ASN A 219 13.68 11.90 -7.67
C ASN A 219 13.76 11.00 -8.91
N ALA A 220 12.65 10.34 -9.21
CA ALA A 220 12.50 9.47 -10.37
C ALA A 220 11.08 9.65 -10.94
N PRO A 221 10.88 9.51 -12.27
CA PRO A 221 9.57 9.69 -12.88
C PRO A 221 8.57 8.64 -12.42
N PHE A 222 7.32 9.08 -12.21
CA PHE A 222 6.15 8.26 -11.95
C PHE A 222 4.98 8.87 -12.74
N PHE A 223 4.42 8.14 -13.68
CA PHE A 223 3.51 8.68 -14.71
C PHE A 223 4.09 9.91 -15.43
N GLY A 224 5.38 9.87 -15.75
CA GLY A 224 6.09 10.97 -16.41
C GLY A 224 6.36 12.20 -15.52
N VAL A 225 5.95 12.20 -14.26
CA VAL A 225 6.14 13.31 -13.31
C VAL A 225 7.25 12.96 -12.31
N GLU A 226 8.25 13.82 -12.20
CA GLU A 226 9.33 13.69 -11.22
C GLU A 226 8.78 13.67 -9.79
N CYS A 227 9.14 12.67 -9.02
CA CYS A 227 8.76 12.56 -7.62
C CYS A 227 9.77 11.77 -6.78
N PHE A 228 9.86 12.10 -5.50
CA PHE A 228 10.79 11.46 -4.59
C PHE A 228 10.40 10.00 -4.32
N THR A 229 11.28 9.08 -4.72
CA THR A 229 11.08 7.62 -4.69
C THR A 229 12.06 6.97 -3.74
N ALA A 230 11.56 6.07 -2.87
CA ALA A 230 12.37 5.40 -1.87
C ALA A 230 13.38 4.44 -2.50
N THR A 231 14.66 4.52 -2.08
CA THR A 231 15.75 3.64 -2.54
C THR A 231 15.76 2.28 -1.86
N LEU A 232 14.88 2.02 -0.89
CA LEU A 232 14.88 0.78 -0.10
C LEU A 232 14.80 -0.48 -0.97
N ALA A 233 13.85 -0.52 -1.91
CA ALA A 233 13.67 -1.68 -2.79
C ALA A 233 14.93 -1.93 -3.64
N TYR A 234 15.45 -0.90 -4.29
CA TYR A 234 16.70 -0.94 -5.03
C TYR A 234 17.86 -1.49 -4.19
N ASN A 235 18.08 -0.92 -3.00
CA ASN A 235 19.14 -1.34 -2.11
C ASN A 235 19.01 -2.80 -1.65
N LEU A 236 17.78 -3.27 -1.43
CA LEU A 236 17.54 -4.66 -1.06
C LEU A 236 17.85 -5.63 -2.22
N ILE A 237 17.40 -5.31 -3.43
CA ILE A 237 17.66 -6.10 -4.64
C ILE A 237 19.19 -6.22 -4.86
N LYS A 238 19.90 -5.09 -4.87
CA LYS A 238 21.37 -5.05 -5.06
C LYS A 238 22.12 -5.84 -3.99
N ARG A 239 21.74 -5.69 -2.73
CA ARG A 239 22.43 -6.36 -1.61
C ARG A 239 22.12 -7.85 -1.50
N SER A 240 20.93 -8.28 -1.91
CA SER A 240 20.51 -9.68 -1.74
C SER A 240 20.78 -10.54 -2.97
N GLY A 241 20.80 -9.97 -4.18
CA GLY A 241 20.80 -10.72 -5.44
C GLY A 241 19.48 -11.45 -5.71
N ALA A 242 18.41 -11.06 -5.00
CA ALA A 242 17.10 -11.68 -5.12
C ALA A 242 16.45 -11.45 -6.48
N ALA A 243 15.48 -12.30 -6.82
CA ALA A 243 14.55 -12.03 -7.89
C ALA A 243 13.56 -10.93 -7.45
N ALA A 244 13.39 -9.92 -8.27
CA ALA A 244 12.36 -8.90 -8.09
C ALA A 244 11.11 -9.28 -8.88
N VAL A 245 9.93 -9.15 -8.27
CA VAL A 245 8.64 -9.51 -8.85
C VAL A 245 7.63 -8.42 -8.56
N MET A 246 6.91 -7.92 -9.55
CA MET A 246 5.76 -7.05 -9.33
C MET A 246 4.58 -7.88 -8.83
N GLY A 247 3.88 -7.42 -7.77
CA GLY A 247 2.77 -8.19 -7.22
C GLY A 247 1.65 -7.31 -6.67
N THR A 248 0.40 -7.73 -6.86
CA THR A 248 -0.76 -7.09 -6.25
C THR A 248 -1.88 -8.09 -6.02
N VAL A 249 -2.85 -7.73 -5.17
CA VAL A 249 -4.10 -8.49 -5.00
C VAL A 249 -5.28 -7.55 -5.23
N LEU A 250 -5.92 -7.69 -6.37
CA LEU A 250 -7.09 -6.90 -6.76
C LEU A 250 -8.37 -7.48 -6.14
N ARG A 251 -9.34 -6.61 -5.86
CA ARG A 251 -10.70 -7.02 -5.52
C ARG A 251 -11.47 -7.37 -6.78
N THR A 252 -12.13 -8.52 -6.77
CA THR A 252 -13.13 -8.91 -7.76
C THR A 252 -14.53 -8.85 -7.13
N PRO A 253 -15.62 -8.91 -7.89
CA PRO A 253 -16.98 -8.89 -7.32
C PRO A 253 -17.22 -9.94 -6.22
N THR A 254 -16.63 -11.13 -6.37
CA THR A 254 -16.88 -12.28 -5.49
C THR A 254 -15.69 -12.69 -4.62
N GLY A 255 -14.50 -12.12 -4.87
CA GLY A 255 -13.28 -12.53 -4.16
C GLY A 255 -12.11 -11.61 -4.43
N PHE A 256 -10.97 -12.22 -4.73
CA PHE A 256 -9.71 -11.55 -4.95
C PHE A 256 -8.95 -12.18 -6.11
N HIS A 257 -8.10 -11.40 -6.75
CA HIS A 257 -7.21 -11.86 -7.81
C HIS A 257 -5.78 -11.38 -7.53
N ALA A 258 -4.90 -12.32 -7.20
CA ALA A 258 -3.48 -12.06 -7.05
C ALA A 258 -2.79 -12.11 -8.41
N ILE A 259 -1.97 -11.13 -8.71
CA ILE A 259 -1.22 -11.02 -9.95
C ILE A 259 0.25 -10.90 -9.61
N TYR A 260 1.08 -11.75 -10.20
CA TYR A 260 2.54 -11.67 -10.13
C TYR A 260 3.12 -11.56 -11.54
N ARG A 261 4.10 -10.67 -11.72
CA ARG A 261 4.78 -10.45 -13.00
C ARG A 261 6.27 -10.25 -12.78
N ALA A 262 7.08 -10.84 -13.64
CA ALA A 262 8.50 -10.55 -13.65
C ALA A 262 8.72 -9.03 -13.83
N THR A 263 9.76 -8.49 -13.21
CA THR A 263 10.18 -7.11 -13.44
C THR A 263 10.96 -7.00 -14.74
N GLU A 264 11.03 -5.79 -15.31
CA GLU A 264 11.96 -5.51 -16.40
C GLU A 264 13.41 -5.49 -15.91
N GLU A 265 14.37 -5.74 -16.80
CA GLU A 265 15.80 -5.83 -16.49
C GLU A 265 16.36 -4.56 -15.85
N GLY A 266 15.84 -3.38 -16.21
CA GLY A 266 16.25 -2.10 -15.62
C GLY A 266 16.16 -2.05 -14.10
N VAL A 267 15.32 -2.88 -13.46
CA VAL A 267 15.23 -2.97 -11.99
C VAL A 267 16.56 -3.42 -11.34
N TYR A 268 17.39 -4.13 -12.10
CA TYR A 268 18.69 -4.65 -11.65
C TYR A 268 19.87 -3.73 -12.03
N SER A 269 19.63 -2.61 -12.68
CA SER A 269 20.67 -1.66 -13.09
C SER A 269 21.55 -1.22 -11.92
N ASP A 270 22.82 -0.94 -12.21
CA ASP A 270 23.75 -0.31 -11.26
C ASP A 270 23.47 1.18 -11.08
N ASP A 271 22.85 1.82 -12.07
CA ASP A 271 22.32 3.17 -11.94
C ASP A 271 21.01 3.17 -11.13
N SER A 272 21.08 3.83 -9.99
CA SER A 272 19.94 3.90 -9.07
C SER A 272 18.74 4.65 -9.65
N LEU A 273 18.95 5.64 -10.52
CA LEU A 273 17.87 6.39 -11.17
C LEU A 273 17.16 5.51 -12.20
N GLU A 274 17.91 4.77 -13.01
CA GLU A 274 17.36 3.80 -13.96
C GLU A 274 16.55 2.73 -13.22
N ALA A 275 17.12 2.14 -12.15
CA ALA A 275 16.45 1.12 -11.38
C ALA A 275 15.15 1.62 -10.71
N LEU A 276 15.15 2.82 -10.14
CA LEU A 276 13.95 3.40 -9.54
C LEU A 276 12.89 3.76 -10.60
N THR A 277 13.31 4.21 -11.78
CA THR A 277 12.44 4.46 -12.91
C THR A 277 11.76 3.17 -13.37
N ALA A 278 12.52 2.08 -13.47
CA ALA A 278 12.02 0.75 -13.81
C ALA A 278 11.04 0.22 -12.74
N ILE A 279 11.35 0.39 -11.45
CA ILE A 279 10.44 0.04 -10.35
C ILE A 279 9.14 0.85 -10.45
N ASN A 280 9.20 2.17 -10.66
CA ASN A 280 8.03 3.01 -10.80
C ASN A 280 7.18 2.59 -12.00
N ARG A 281 7.79 2.30 -13.16
CA ARG A 281 7.09 1.80 -14.36
C ARG A 281 6.39 0.47 -14.09
N GLY A 282 7.02 -0.45 -13.34
CA GLY A 282 6.38 -1.69 -12.91
C GLY A 282 5.13 -1.43 -12.06
N VAL A 283 5.17 -0.44 -11.16
CA VAL A 283 4.01 0.00 -10.37
C VAL A 283 2.93 0.61 -11.26
N GLU A 284 3.29 1.48 -12.20
CA GLU A 284 2.35 2.08 -13.17
C GLU A 284 1.61 1.00 -13.97
N ASN A 285 2.34 0.00 -14.47
CA ASN A 285 1.78 -1.13 -15.23
C ASN A 285 0.76 -1.95 -14.43
N LEU A 286 0.90 -2.06 -13.10
CA LEU A 286 -0.11 -2.68 -12.24
C LEU A 286 -1.32 -1.78 -12.02
N ILE A 287 -1.14 -0.45 -12.01
CA ILE A 287 -2.20 0.54 -11.77
C ILE A 287 -3.08 0.71 -13.01
N VAL A 288 -2.49 0.73 -14.21
CA VAL A 288 -3.22 0.91 -15.48
C VAL A 288 -4.29 -0.18 -15.63
N GLY A 289 -5.53 0.25 -15.83
CA GLY A 289 -6.73 -0.62 -15.85
C GLY A 289 -7.31 -0.93 -14.45
N ASN A 290 -6.61 -0.56 -13.37
CA ASN A 290 -7.00 -0.81 -11.98
C ASN A 290 -7.01 0.46 -11.12
N GLU A 291 -7.03 1.63 -11.75
CA GLU A 291 -6.83 2.94 -11.11
C GLU A 291 -7.79 3.19 -9.95
N ALA A 292 -9.01 2.66 -10.04
CA ALA A 292 -10.02 2.76 -8.98
C ALA A 292 -9.61 2.08 -7.67
N GLN A 293 -8.65 1.16 -7.71
CA GLN A 293 -8.19 0.44 -6.52
C GLN A 293 -6.84 0.94 -5.99
N TYR A 294 -6.18 1.89 -6.66
CA TYR A 294 -4.94 2.49 -6.19
C TYR A 294 -5.18 3.62 -5.18
N GLN A 295 -4.25 3.79 -4.23
CA GLN A 295 -4.35 4.75 -3.13
C GLN A 295 -4.03 6.20 -3.56
N TRP A 296 -4.84 6.81 -4.44
CA TRP A 296 -4.60 8.17 -4.94
C TRP A 296 -4.65 9.26 -3.86
N GLN A 297 -5.22 9.04 -2.69
CA GLN A 297 -5.29 10.02 -1.60
C GLN A 297 -3.97 10.20 -0.82
N TYR A 298 -2.91 9.48 -1.17
CA TYR A 298 -1.56 9.70 -0.66
C TYR A 298 -0.81 10.71 -1.55
N LYS A 299 -0.04 11.65 -0.95
CA LYS A 299 0.75 12.65 -1.67
C LYS A 299 2.00 12.02 -2.31
N ARG A 300 1.83 11.27 -3.42
CA ARG A 300 2.90 10.53 -4.07
C ARG A 300 3.89 11.43 -4.81
N PHE A 301 3.41 12.52 -5.44
CA PHE A 301 4.21 13.38 -6.30
C PHE A 301 4.95 14.48 -5.52
N ARG A 302 5.53 14.16 -4.38
CA ARG A 302 6.42 15.05 -3.65
C ARG A 302 7.84 14.95 -4.20
N CYS A 303 8.49 16.11 -4.42
CA CYS A 303 9.92 16.17 -4.68
C CYS A 303 10.68 16.51 -3.38
N ARG A 304 11.84 15.90 -3.19
CA ARG A 304 12.76 16.19 -2.06
C ARG A 304 14.21 15.99 -2.52
N PRO A 305 15.21 16.75 -2.02
CA PRO A 305 15.02 18.00 -1.31
C PRO A 305 14.13 18.91 -2.16
N GLN A 306 13.51 19.93 -1.60
CA GLN A 306 12.47 20.73 -2.25
C GLN A 306 12.80 21.01 -3.72
N GLY A 307 12.06 20.34 -4.63
CA GLY A 307 12.16 20.59 -6.05
C GLY A 307 11.50 21.93 -6.41
N PRO A 308 11.66 22.40 -7.64
CA PRO A 308 11.16 23.70 -8.07
C PRO A 308 9.64 23.84 -7.99
N VAL A 309 8.90 22.75 -7.84
CA VAL A 309 7.43 22.74 -7.78
C VAL A 309 6.93 21.81 -6.66
N ASP A 310 6.27 22.36 -5.63
CA ASP A 310 5.42 21.56 -4.75
C ASP A 310 4.03 21.41 -5.40
N HIS A 311 3.74 20.24 -5.93
CA HIS A 311 2.45 19.95 -6.56
C HIS A 311 1.25 20.07 -5.58
N TYR A 312 1.49 20.35 -4.30
CA TYR A 312 0.50 20.41 -3.23
C TYR A 312 0.47 21.72 -2.44
N ASP A 313 1.16 22.76 -2.88
CA ASP A 313 1.24 24.09 -2.22
C ASP A 313 -0.13 24.67 -1.90
N TRP A 314 -1.05 24.56 -2.85
CA TRP A 314 -2.41 25.06 -2.77
C TRP A 314 -3.27 24.36 -1.69
N LEU A 315 -2.84 23.21 -1.14
CA LEU A 315 -3.53 22.56 0.00
C LEU A 315 -3.44 23.39 1.29
N ASN A 316 -2.50 24.31 1.37
CA ASN A 316 -2.30 25.23 2.48
C ASN A 316 -3.09 26.54 2.30
N SER A 317 -3.65 26.80 1.12
CA SER A 317 -4.53 27.95 0.86
C SER A 317 -5.93 27.70 1.43
N PRO A 318 -6.63 28.74 1.96
CA PRO A 318 -8.01 28.62 2.39
C PRO A 318 -8.86 28.06 1.25
N LEU A 319 -9.84 27.23 1.58
CA LEU A 319 -10.79 26.64 0.63
C LEU A 319 -11.46 27.76 -0.17
N ILE A 320 -11.03 27.97 -1.41
CA ILE A 320 -11.89 28.65 -2.40
C ILE A 320 -12.96 27.61 -2.72
N ASP A 321 -14.17 27.91 -2.31
CA ASP A 321 -15.36 27.05 -2.47
C ASP A 321 -15.63 26.92 -3.97
N GLU A 322 -15.22 25.81 -4.60
CA GLU A 322 -15.47 25.51 -6.04
C GLU A 322 -16.96 25.27 -6.34
N GLY A 323 -17.85 25.76 -5.49
CA GLY A 323 -19.31 25.61 -5.57
C GLY A 323 -20.09 26.86 -5.99
N ARG A 324 -19.44 28.00 -6.28
CA ARG A 324 -20.10 29.19 -6.81
C ARG A 324 -19.46 29.65 -8.11
N VAL A 325 -19.73 28.95 -9.20
CA VAL A 325 -19.78 29.61 -10.49
C VAL A 325 -21.10 30.36 -10.52
N SER A 326 -20.99 31.67 -10.40
CA SER A 326 -22.11 32.60 -10.54
C SER A 326 -22.79 32.39 -11.89
N SER A 327 -24.11 32.26 -11.82
CA SER A 327 -25.07 32.40 -12.92
C SER A 327 -24.80 33.58 -13.82
#